data_a5844e37ef2157e870c36202bafd3a7e
#
_entry.id   a5844e37ef2157e870c36202bafd3a7e
#
_cell.length_a   1.000
_cell.length_b   1.000
_cell.length_c   1.000
_cell.angle_alpha   90.00
_cell.angle_beta   90.00
_cell.angle_gamma   90.00
#
_symmetry.space_group_name_H-M   'P 1'
#
loop_
_entity.id
_entity.type
_entity.pdbx_description
1 polymer ?
#
loop_
_entity_poly.entity_id
_entity_poly.type
_entity_poly.pdbx_seq_one_letter_code
_entity_poly.pdbx_strand_id
1 'polypeptide(L)'
;IVAADSFFNHPEKSDFTYLDYMYYGHLLSESKKYNEAIAQYQNALKLDTTKIDLWREISSSYESLNDYTGSIEAYTKYLSLQSSEKQTPDLLFQLGKLYYGEGTTKSVSSAEKITSLQKADSVFTIITQKAADSYLGYFWRARTNSALDPETTQGLAKPYYESVISLLASKNDARYNSVLVECY
;
A
#
# COMPACT_ATOMS: atom_id res chain seq x y z
N ILE A 1 13.49 21.71 -7.90
CA ILE A 1 13.28 22.13 -6.50
C ILE A 1 13.65 23.59 -6.30
N VAL A 2 14.87 24.05 -6.54
CA VAL A 2 15.30 25.44 -6.27
C VAL A 2 14.33 26.48 -6.86
N ALA A 3 13.87 26.31 -8.10
CA ALA A 3 12.91 27.20 -8.73
C ALA A 3 11.52 27.14 -8.06
N ALA A 4 11.09 25.96 -7.64
CA ALA A 4 9.83 25.79 -6.93
C ALA A 4 9.90 26.37 -5.53
N ASP A 5 11.00 26.14 -4.80
CA ASP A 5 11.22 26.75 -3.48
C ASP A 5 11.20 28.27 -3.57
N SER A 6 11.86 28.85 -4.60
CA SER A 6 11.84 30.29 -4.84
C SER A 6 10.44 30.81 -5.15
N PHE A 7 9.63 30.06 -5.91
CA PHE A 7 8.26 30.42 -6.25
C PHE A 7 7.34 30.42 -5.00
N PHE A 8 7.45 29.40 -4.17
CA PHE A 8 6.62 29.27 -2.95
C PHE A 8 7.06 30.20 -1.80
N ASN A 9 8.32 30.61 -1.80
CA ASN A 9 8.86 31.54 -0.78
C ASN A 9 8.88 33.00 -1.24
N HIS A 10 8.27 33.32 -2.41
CA HIS A 10 8.24 34.69 -2.88
C HIS A 10 7.30 35.55 -2.04
N PRO A 11 7.78 36.65 -1.41
CA PRO A 11 7.02 37.39 -0.42
C PRO A 11 5.75 38.09 -0.94
N GLU A 12 5.62 38.28 -2.24
CA GLU A 12 4.46 38.93 -2.88
C GLU A 12 3.40 37.95 -3.39
N LYS A 13 3.61 36.63 -3.27
CA LYS A 13 2.69 35.62 -3.79
C LYS A 13 1.97 34.89 -2.66
N SER A 14 0.68 35.15 -2.50
CA SER A 14 -0.17 34.53 -1.48
C SER A 14 -1.25 33.60 -2.05
N ASP A 15 -1.55 33.71 -3.33
CA ASP A 15 -2.69 33.01 -3.95
C ASP A 15 -2.21 31.80 -4.76
N PHE A 16 -1.85 30.73 -4.01
CA PHE A 16 -1.53 29.45 -4.63
C PHE A 16 -2.80 28.65 -4.94
N THR A 17 -2.82 27.99 -6.09
CA THR A 17 -3.87 27.07 -6.50
C THR A 17 -3.59 25.66 -5.98
N TYR A 18 -4.59 24.76 -6.03
CA TYR A 18 -4.35 23.37 -5.69
C TYR A 18 -3.31 22.71 -6.61
N LEU A 19 -3.21 23.14 -7.89
CA LEU A 19 -2.22 22.65 -8.84
C LEU A 19 -0.80 23.03 -8.43
N ASP A 20 -0.60 24.26 -7.95
CA ASP A 20 0.71 24.72 -7.48
C ASP A 20 1.19 23.79 -6.34
N TYR A 21 0.35 23.58 -5.33
CA TYR A 21 0.68 22.69 -4.22
C TYR A 21 0.88 21.24 -4.66
N MET A 22 0.04 20.72 -5.55
CA MET A 22 0.16 19.37 -6.07
C MET A 22 1.51 19.17 -6.80
N TYR A 23 1.85 20.05 -7.75
CA TYR A 23 3.12 19.95 -8.48
C TYR A 23 4.34 20.12 -7.57
N TYR A 24 4.26 21.01 -6.59
CA TYR A 24 5.34 21.16 -5.63
C TYR A 24 5.49 19.90 -4.76
N GLY A 25 4.38 19.31 -4.33
CA GLY A 25 4.38 18.01 -3.64
C GLY A 25 5.06 16.91 -4.47
N HIS A 26 4.77 16.82 -5.77
CA HIS A 26 5.44 15.85 -6.65
C HIS A 26 6.96 16.09 -6.74
N LEU A 27 7.39 17.33 -6.93
CA LEU A 27 8.82 17.67 -6.96
C LEU A 27 9.55 17.33 -5.66
N LEU A 28 8.89 17.54 -4.53
CA LEU A 28 9.43 17.19 -3.21
C LEU A 28 9.51 15.68 -3.03
N SER A 29 8.49 14.94 -3.46
CA SER A 29 8.46 13.47 -3.42
C SER A 29 9.58 12.87 -4.27
N GLU A 30 9.75 13.31 -5.52
CA GLU A 30 10.84 12.93 -6.42
C GLU A 30 12.22 13.20 -5.79
N SER A 31 12.31 14.22 -4.96
CA SER A 31 13.53 14.57 -4.23
C SER A 31 13.65 13.90 -2.88
N LYS A 32 12.78 12.93 -2.59
CA LYS A 32 12.72 12.18 -1.33
C LYS A 32 12.45 13.02 -0.08
N LYS A 33 11.90 14.22 -0.27
CA LYS A 33 11.45 15.10 0.81
C LYS A 33 10.00 14.81 1.18
N TYR A 34 9.73 13.57 1.62
CA TYR A 34 8.37 13.03 1.74
C TYR A 34 7.50 13.77 2.74
N ASN A 35 8.04 14.21 3.91
CA ASN A 35 7.26 14.99 4.88
C ASN A 35 6.82 16.33 4.30
N GLU A 36 7.69 17.01 3.56
CA GLU A 36 7.37 18.26 2.88
C GLU A 36 6.33 18.02 1.77
N ALA A 37 6.47 16.92 1.00
CA ALA A 37 5.51 16.52 -0.03
C ALA A 37 4.10 16.30 0.55
N ILE A 38 3.98 15.56 1.65
CA ILE A 38 2.73 15.32 2.37
C ILE A 38 2.05 16.64 2.74
N ALA A 39 2.82 17.60 3.28
CA ALA A 39 2.28 18.91 3.64
C ALA A 39 1.71 19.65 2.42
N GLN A 40 2.38 19.58 1.27
CA GLN A 40 1.89 20.23 0.04
C GLN A 40 0.64 19.54 -0.50
N TYR A 41 0.58 18.22 -0.54
CA TYR A 41 -0.62 17.49 -0.94
C TYR A 41 -1.81 17.78 -0.02
N GLN A 42 -1.59 17.91 1.29
CA GLN A 42 -2.61 18.32 2.24
C GLN A 42 -3.10 19.76 1.99
N ASN A 43 -2.21 20.68 1.63
CA ASN A 43 -2.59 22.04 1.23
C ASN A 43 -3.40 22.03 -0.06
N ALA A 44 -3.02 21.24 -1.06
CA ALA A 44 -3.82 21.06 -2.28
C ALA A 44 -5.24 20.54 -1.96
N LEU A 45 -5.36 19.54 -1.08
CA LEU A 45 -6.65 18.98 -0.64
C LEU A 45 -7.53 19.97 0.15
N LYS A 46 -6.93 20.94 0.87
CA LYS A 46 -7.70 22.02 1.52
C LYS A 46 -8.36 22.95 0.50
N LEU A 47 -7.74 23.15 -0.65
CA LEU A 47 -8.26 23.99 -1.73
C LEU A 47 -9.26 23.25 -2.63
N ASP A 48 -9.03 21.94 -2.87
CA ASP A 48 -9.93 21.12 -3.68
C ASP A 48 -10.01 19.69 -3.12
N THR A 49 -11.04 19.44 -2.31
CA THR A 49 -11.30 18.13 -1.69
C THR A 49 -11.72 17.04 -2.67
N THR A 50 -12.06 17.39 -3.92
CA THR A 50 -12.46 16.43 -4.96
C THR A 50 -11.27 15.68 -5.56
N LYS A 51 -10.06 16.14 -5.32
CA LYS A 51 -8.80 15.53 -5.82
C LYS A 51 -8.38 14.33 -4.96
N ILE A 52 -9.26 13.34 -4.89
CA ILE A 52 -9.08 12.16 -4.02
C ILE A 52 -7.79 11.39 -4.27
N ASP A 53 -7.23 11.44 -5.50
CA ASP A 53 -5.97 10.76 -5.83
C ASP A 53 -4.78 11.28 -5.01
N LEU A 54 -4.84 12.52 -4.50
CA LEU A 54 -3.81 13.06 -3.63
C LEU A 54 -3.66 12.26 -2.32
N TRP A 55 -4.72 11.57 -1.87
CA TRP A 55 -4.61 10.64 -0.74
C TRP A 55 -3.71 9.45 -1.04
N ARG A 56 -3.63 9.01 -2.31
CA ARG A 56 -2.68 7.96 -2.72
C ARG A 56 -1.24 8.48 -2.68
N GLU A 57 -1.02 9.71 -3.14
CA GLU A 57 0.30 10.36 -3.10
C GLU A 57 0.78 10.55 -1.64
N ILE A 58 -0.13 10.95 -0.74
CA ILE A 58 0.14 11.04 0.70
C ILE A 58 0.50 9.64 1.25
N SER A 59 -0.30 8.61 0.93
CA SER A 59 -0.03 7.24 1.36
C SER A 59 1.34 6.75 0.88
N SER A 60 1.66 6.95 -0.40
CA SER A 60 2.96 6.57 -0.97
C SER A 60 4.13 7.29 -0.30
N SER A 61 3.94 8.55 0.05
CA SER A 61 4.95 9.33 0.78
C SER A 61 5.18 8.80 2.19
N TYR A 62 4.12 8.44 2.92
CA TYR A 62 4.23 7.77 4.22
C TYR A 62 4.87 6.38 4.11
N GLU A 63 4.50 5.58 3.10
CA GLU A 63 5.12 4.28 2.85
C GLU A 63 6.63 4.42 2.63
N SER A 64 7.06 5.45 1.87
CA SER A 64 8.47 5.75 1.63
C SER A 64 9.24 6.16 2.91
N LEU A 65 8.53 6.67 3.92
CA LEU A 65 9.07 6.95 5.26
C LEU A 65 9.03 5.72 6.18
N ASN A 66 8.49 4.58 5.74
CA ASN A 66 8.15 3.41 6.56
C ASN A 66 7.13 3.71 7.67
N ASP A 67 6.37 4.81 7.52
CA ASP A 67 5.21 5.12 8.35
C ASP A 67 3.97 4.41 7.80
N TYR A 68 3.87 3.12 8.12
CA TYR A 68 2.77 2.30 7.64
C TYR A 68 1.42 2.74 8.20
N THR A 69 1.38 3.23 9.43
CA THR A 69 0.15 3.72 10.06
C THR A 69 -0.41 4.92 9.29
N GLY A 70 0.39 5.94 9.05
CA GLY A 70 -0.02 7.09 8.24
C GLY A 70 -0.38 6.72 6.80
N SER A 71 0.38 5.76 6.22
CA SER A 71 0.10 5.26 4.87
C SER A 71 -1.25 4.54 4.79
N ILE A 72 -1.56 3.67 5.75
CA ILE A 72 -2.84 2.95 5.83
C ILE A 72 -4.01 3.93 6.00
N GLU A 73 -3.88 4.92 6.88
CA GLU A 73 -4.91 5.94 7.10
C GLU A 73 -5.21 6.70 5.80
N ALA A 74 -4.19 7.19 5.12
CA ALA A 74 -4.33 7.92 3.87
C ALA A 74 -4.93 7.04 2.76
N TYR A 75 -4.44 5.80 2.62
CA TYR A 75 -4.95 4.89 1.60
C TYR A 75 -6.38 4.43 1.85
N THR A 76 -6.73 4.18 3.11
CA THR A 76 -8.11 3.87 3.51
C THR A 76 -9.04 5.05 3.22
N LYS A 77 -8.58 6.27 3.46
CA LYS A 77 -9.32 7.48 3.08
C LYS A 77 -9.56 7.55 1.58
N TYR A 78 -8.54 7.29 0.76
CA TYR A 78 -8.68 7.20 -0.69
C TYR A 78 -9.76 6.18 -1.10
N LEU A 79 -9.68 4.95 -0.56
CA LEU A 79 -10.65 3.89 -0.88
C LEU A 79 -12.07 4.24 -0.43
N SER A 80 -12.24 4.89 0.73
CA SER A 80 -13.56 5.28 1.24
C SER A 80 -14.27 6.33 0.39
N LEU A 81 -13.51 7.11 -0.37
CA LEU A 81 -14.03 8.13 -1.29
C LEU A 81 -14.34 7.56 -2.69
N GLN A 82 -14.00 6.29 -2.92
CA GLN A 82 -14.34 5.57 -4.15
C GLN A 82 -15.65 4.78 -3.98
N SER A 83 -16.40 4.63 -5.06
CA SER A 83 -17.49 3.64 -5.06
C SER A 83 -16.93 2.22 -4.94
N SER A 84 -17.68 1.32 -4.29
CA SER A 84 -17.25 -0.08 -4.09
C SER A 84 -16.93 -0.82 -5.39
N GLU A 85 -17.59 -0.46 -6.49
CA GLU A 85 -17.33 -1.01 -7.84
C GLU A 85 -15.96 -0.64 -8.39
N LYS A 86 -15.40 0.49 -7.97
CA LYS A 86 -14.07 0.95 -8.35
C LYS A 86 -12.95 0.34 -7.49
N GLN A 87 -13.28 -0.35 -6.41
CA GLN A 87 -12.31 -1.04 -5.57
C GLN A 87 -11.87 -2.35 -6.24
N THR A 88 -10.95 -2.21 -7.19
CA THR A 88 -10.37 -3.33 -7.94
C THR A 88 -9.47 -4.20 -7.06
N PRO A 89 -9.18 -5.46 -7.47
CA PRO A 89 -8.19 -6.29 -6.78
C PRO A 89 -6.82 -5.60 -6.59
N ASP A 90 -6.38 -4.79 -7.56
CA ASP A 90 -5.09 -4.08 -7.49
C ASP A 90 -5.08 -3.02 -6.37
N LEU A 91 -6.18 -2.27 -6.20
CA LEU A 91 -6.30 -1.30 -5.12
C LEU A 91 -6.35 -1.98 -3.76
N LEU A 92 -7.08 -3.08 -3.65
CA LEU A 92 -7.11 -3.90 -2.43
C LEU A 92 -5.75 -4.52 -2.15
N PHE A 93 -5.03 -4.94 -3.19
CA PHE A 93 -3.70 -5.51 -3.07
C PHE A 93 -2.72 -4.54 -2.41
N GLN A 94 -2.74 -3.26 -2.81
CA GLN A 94 -1.91 -2.24 -2.17
C GLN A 94 -2.27 -2.08 -0.68
N LEU A 95 -3.55 -2.04 -0.32
CA LEU A 95 -3.97 -1.99 1.08
C LEU A 95 -3.47 -3.20 1.88
N GLY A 96 -3.62 -4.41 1.31
CA GLY A 96 -3.10 -5.63 1.93
C GLY A 96 -1.60 -5.59 2.17
N LYS A 97 -0.83 -5.08 1.22
CA LYS A 97 0.63 -4.88 1.35
C LYS A 97 0.99 -3.89 2.46
N LEU A 98 0.24 -2.80 2.61
CA LEU A 98 0.48 -1.83 3.67
C LEU A 98 0.24 -2.45 5.06
N TYR A 99 -0.86 -3.19 5.24
CA TYR A 99 -1.10 -3.94 6.47
C TYR A 99 -0.03 -5.02 6.74
N TYR A 100 0.43 -5.72 5.70
CA TYR A 100 1.52 -6.68 5.84
C TYR A 100 2.83 -5.99 6.25
N GLY A 101 3.15 -4.85 5.65
CA GLY A 101 4.31 -4.03 6.00
C GLY A 101 4.28 -3.58 7.46
N GLU A 102 3.13 -3.07 7.94
CA GLU A 102 2.94 -2.71 9.35
C GLU A 102 3.12 -3.93 10.27
N GLY A 103 2.52 -5.06 9.91
CA GLY A 103 2.60 -6.30 10.70
C GLY A 103 3.98 -6.93 10.74
N THR A 104 4.86 -6.63 9.79
CA THR A 104 6.23 -7.17 9.73
C THR A 104 7.31 -6.18 10.16
N THR A 105 6.96 -4.91 10.32
CA THR A 105 7.92 -3.88 10.78
C THR A 105 8.31 -4.10 12.25
N LYS A 106 9.47 -3.57 12.65
CA LYS A 106 9.95 -3.63 14.05
C LYS A 106 9.39 -2.51 14.92
N SER A 107 8.80 -1.48 14.32
CA SER A 107 8.40 -0.24 15.00
C SER A 107 7.09 -0.34 15.80
N VAL A 108 6.30 -1.40 15.61
CA VAL A 108 5.01 -1.59 16.29
C VAL A 108 5.05 -2.75 17.29
N SER A 109 4.15 -2.73 18.26
CA SER A 109 4.05 -3.78 19.29
C SER A 109 3.63 -5.14 18.69
N SER A 110 3.88 -6.24 19.41
CA SER A 110 3.47 -7.57 18.97
C SER A 110 1.97 -7.71 18.77
N ALA A 111 1.15 -7.04 19.57
CA ALA A 111 -0.31 -7.06 19.42
C ALA A 111 -0.76 -6.32 18.15
N GLU A 112 -0.15 -5.18 17.85
CA GLU A 112 -0.40 -4.42 16.62
C GLU A 112 0.03 -5.21 15.38
N LYS A 113 1.19 -5.88 15.44
CA LYS A 113 1.65 -6.76 14.34
C LYS A 113 0.62 -7.83 14.00
N ILE A 114 0.14 -8.56 15.02
CA ILE A 114 -0.88 -9.60 14.82
C ILE A 114 -2.15 -9.00 14.21
N THR A 115 -2.62 -7.88 14.75
CA THR A 115 -3.81 -7.20 14.25
C THR A 115 -3.65 -6.78 12.78
N SER A 116 -2.51 -6.24 12.41
CA SER A 116 -2.24 -5.78 11.04
C SER A 116 -2.10 -6.96 10.07
N LEU A 117 -1.43 -8.04 10.47
CA LEU A 117 -1.38 -9.26 9.67
C LEU A 117 -2.77 -9.90 9.47
N GLN A 118 -3.62 -9.91 10.49
CA GLN A 118 -5.00 -10.39 10.35
C GLN A 118 -5.82 -9.52 9.38
N LYS A 119 -5.64 -8.20 9.41
CA LYS A 119 -6.26 -7.29 8.43
C LYS A 119 -5.71 -7.55 7.03
N ALA A 120 -4.41 -7.77 6.88
CA ALA A 120 -3.79 -8.13 5.61
C ALA A 120 -4.41 -9.41 5.04
N ASP A 121 -4.50 -10.49 5.83
CA ASP A 121 -5.13 -11.75 5.40
C ASP A 121 -6.59 -11.55 4.98
N SER A 122 -7.34 -10.73 5.72
CA SER A 122 -8.72 -10.40 5.39
C SER A 122 -8.84 -9.70 4.03
N VAL A 123 -7.96 -8.74 3.74
CA VAL A 123 -7.93 -8.04 2.44
C VAL A 123 -7.53 -9.00 1.31
N PHE A 124 -6.49 -9.82 1.52
CA PHE A 124 -6.08 -10.80 0.52
C PHE A 124 -7.14 -11.90 0.32
N THR A 125 -7.94 -12.22 1.34
CA THR A 125 -9.11 -13.10 1.18
C THR A 125 -10.13 -12.54 0.19
N ILE A 126 -10.44 -11.23 0.27
CA ILE A 126 -11.32 -10.59 -0.70
C ILE A 126 -10.75 -10.67 -2.12
N ILE A 127 -9.43 -10.55 -2.26
CA ILE A 127 -8.76 -10.67 -3.56
C ILE A 127 -8.91 -12.09 -4.12
N THR A 128 -8.75 -13.14 -3.29
CA THR A 128 -8.96 -14.53 -3.76
C THR A 128 -10.40 -14.79 -4.17
N GLN A 129 -11.38 -14.07 -3.62
CA GLN A 129 -12.79 -14.18 -4.03
C GLN A 129 -13.07 -13.43 -5.34
N LYS A 130 -12.44 -12.26 -5.54
CA LYS A 130 -12.63 -11.44 -6.75
C LYS A 130 -11.84 -11.94 -7.96
N ALA A 131 -10.73 -12.63 -7.74
CA ALA A 131 -9.79 -13.11 -8.76
C ALA A 131 -9.26 -14.50 -8.38
N ALA A 132 -10.15 -15.49 -8.35
CA ALA A 132 -9.84 -16.84 -7.89
C ALA A 132 -8.82 -17.60 -8.76
N ASP A 133 -8.66 -17.19 -10.01
CA ASP A 133 -7.68 -17.72 -10.97
C ASP A 133 -6.30 -17.07 -10.86
N SER A 134 -6.19 -15.98 -10.08
CA SER A 134 -4.93 -15.29 -9.78
C SER A 134 -4.25 -15.91 -8.57
N TYR A 135 -2.98 -16.29 -8.73
CA TYR A 135 -2.19 -16.81 -7.62
C TYR A 135 -1.84 -15.74 -6.57
N LEU A 136 -1.89 -14.44 -6.92
CA LEU A 136 -1.37 -13.35 -6.08
C LEU A 136 -2.07 -13.26 -4.72
N GLY A 137 -3.41 -13.38 -4.69
CA GLY A 137 -4.15 -13.36 -3.44
C GLY A 137 -3.75 -14.50 -2.50
N TYR A 138 -3.63 -15.73 -3.02
CA TYR A 138 -3.20 -16.91 -2.27
C TYR A 138 -1.75 -16.78 -1.80
N PHE A 139 -0.86 -16.31 -2.65
CA PHE A 139 0.55 -16.13 -2.32
C PHE A 139 0.76 -15.15 -1.18
N TRP A 140 0.06 -14.03 -1.19
CA TRP A 140 0.15 -13.06 -0.11
C TRP A 140 -0.58 -13.50 1.16
N ARG A 141 -1.63 -14.31 1.06
CA ARG A 141 -2.21 -15.00 2.21
C ARG A 141 -1.20 -15.96 2.84
N ALA A 142 -0.50 -16.75 2.03
CA ALA A 142 0.55 -17.64 2.53
C ALA A 142 1.63 -16.87 3.31
N ARG A 143 2.18 -15.80 2.72
CA ARG A 143 3.17 -14.94 3.38
C ARG A 143 2.66 -14.33 4.68
N THR A 144 1.43 -13.85 4.68
CA THR A 144 0.80 -13.25 5.86
C THR A 144 0.61 -14.27 6.97
N ASN A 145 0.15 -15.47 6.62
CA ASN A 145 -0.06 -16.55 7.58
C ASN A 145 1.27 -17.17 8.06
N SER A 146 2.31 -17.16 7.23
CA SER A 146 3.68 -17.48 7.66
C SER A 146 4.20 -16.47 8.69
N ALA A 147 3.92 -15.18 8.51
CA ALA A 147 4.30 -14.16 9.48
C ALA A 147 3.49 -14.23 10.78
N LEU A 148 2.25 -14.75 10.75
CA LEU A 148 1.43 -15.03 11.93
C LEU A 148 1.86 -16.28 12.71
N ASP A 149 2.48 -17.25 12.03
CA ASP A 149 2.94 -18.54 12.58
C ASP A 149 4.42 -18.76 12.23
N PRO A 150 5.35 -17.92 12.73
CA PRO A 150 6.77 -17.94 12.32
C PRO A 150 7.48 -19.25 12.72
N GLU A 151 7.02 -19.91 13.77
CA GLU A 151 7.54 -21.22 14.22
C GLU A 151 6.90 -22.40 13.45
N THR A 152 6.01 -22.11 12.51
CA THR A 152 5.27 -23.13 11.72
C THR A 152 4.55 -24.20 12.54
N THR A 153 4.19 -23.87 13.78
CA THR A 153 3.57 -24.82 14.72
C THR A 153 2.12 -25.14 14.38
N GLN A 154 1.43 -24.23 13.71
CA GLN A 154 0.03 -24.36 13.32
C GLN A 154 -0.12 -24.70 11.83
N GLY A 155 0.92 -24.48 11.02
CA GLY A 155 0.89 -24.70 9.58
C GLY A 155 -0.05 -23.79 8.82
N LEU A 156 -0.27 -22.55 9.30
CA LEU A 156 -1.27 -21.62 8.78
C LEU A 156 -1.04 -21.25 7.30
N ALA A 157 0.20 -21.19 6.85
CA ALA A 157 0.56 -20.80 5.48
C ALA A 157 0.32 -21.92 4.46
N LYS A 158 0.43 -23.19 4.89
CA LYS A 158 0.45 -24.37 4.02
C LYS A 158 -0.69 -24.42 2.99
N PRO A 159 -1.98 -24.31 3.36
CA PRO A 159 -3.07 -24.45 2.39
C PRO A 159 -3.04 -23.39 1.29
N TYR A 160 -2.46 -22.24 1.57
CA TYR A 160 -2.35 -21.14 0.59
C TYR A 160 -1.17 -21.37 -0.36
N TYR A 161 -0.03 -21.85 0.12
CA TYR A 161 1.07 -22.27 -0.75
C TYR A 161 0.66 -23.42 -1.66
N GLU A 162 -0.07 -24.42 -1.17
CA GLU A 162 -0.62 -25.51 -1.97
C GLU A 162 -1.56 -24.98 -3.07
N SER A 163 -2.37 -23.95 -2.77
CA SER A 163 -3.22 -23.29 -3.76
C SER A 163 -2.39 -22.60 -4.86
N VAL A 164 -1.30 -21.91 -4.48
CA VAL A 164 -0.38 -21.28 -5.44
C VAL A 164 0.26 -22.33 -6.35
N ILE A 165 0.77 -23.43 -5.78
CA ILE A 165 1.36 -24.53 -6.54
C ILE A 165 0.33 -25.09 -7.54
N SER A 166 -0.89 -25.37 -7.08
CA SER A 166 -1.97 -25.88 -7.95
C SER A 166 -2.27 -24.95 -9.13
N LEU A 167 -2.27 -23.64 -8.91
CA LEU A 167 -2.55 -22.66 -9.96
C LEU A 167 -1.39 -22.46 -10.95
N LEU A 168 -0.15 -22.67 -10.52
CA LEU A 168 1.03 -22.32 -11.31
C LEU A 168 1.77 -23.49 -11.91
N ALA A 169 1.79 -24.67 -11.25
CA ALA A 169 2.56 -25.83 -11.70
C ALA A 169 2.18 -26.29 -13.11
N SER A 170 0.89 -26.21 -13.46
CA SER A 170 0.39 -26.59 -14.78
C SER A 170 0.75 -25.61 -15.90
N LYS A 171 1.14 -24.38 -15.55
CA LYS A 171 1.44 -23.32 -16.54
C LYS A 171 2.80 -23.50 -17.21
N ASN A 172 3.71 -24.26 -16.60
CA ASN A 172 5.07 -24.53 -17.08
C ASN A 172 5.80 -23.27 -17.61
N ASP A 173 5.70 -22.15 -16.88
CA ASP A 173 6.21 -20.85 -17.28
C ASP A 173 7.30 -20.40 -16.30
N ALA A 174 8.51 -20.22 -16.82
CA ALA A 174 9.70 -19.85 -16.03
C ALA A 174 9.53 -18.55 -15.22
N ARG A 175 8.60 -17.68 -15.60
CA ARG A 175 8.29 -16.45 -14.85
C ARG A 175 7.78 -16.73 -13.43
N TYR A 176 7.23 -17.91 -13.19
CA TYR A 176 6.71 -18.33 -11.88
C TYR A 176 7.70 -19.14 -11.04
N ASN A 177 8.90 -19.46 -11.57
CA ASN A 177 9.86 -20.30 -10.84
C ASN A 177 10.23 -19.73 -9.47
N SER A 178 10.45 -18.42 -9.35
CA SER A 178 10.79 -17.80 -8.06
C SER A 178 9.65 -17.91 -7.04
N VAL A 179 8.41 -17.80 -7.50
CA VAL A 179 7.21 -17.97 -6.67
C VAL A 179 7.07 -19.41 -6.22
N LEU A 180 7.23 -20.36 -7.15
CA LEU A 180 7.14 -21.80 -6.84
C LEU A 180 8.22 -22.24 -5.86
N VAL A 181 9.46 -21.75 -6.01
CA VAL A 181 10.55 -22.05 -5.07
C VAL A 181 10.22 -21.59 -3.64
N GLU A 182 9.52 -20.47 -3.47
CA GLU A 182 9.06 -20.04 -2.13
C GLU A 182 7.96 -20.93 -1.58
N CYS A 183 7.18 -21.58 -2.46
CA CYS A 183 6.04 -22.40 -2.06
C CYS A 183 6.43 -23.84 -1.66
N TYR A 184 7.63 -24.33 -2.03
CA TYR A 184 8.15 -25.66 -1.71
C TYR A 184 9.04 -25.63 -0.47
#